data_fdeda6ac676bb483745bba55c4c2e5cb
#
_entry.id   fdeda6ac676bb483745bba55c4c2e5cb
#
_cell.length_a   1.000
_cell.length_b   1.000
_cell.length_c   1.000
_cell.angle_alpha   90.00
_cell.angle_beta   90.00
_cell.angle_gamma   90.00
#
_symmetry.space_group_name_H-M   'P 1'
#
loop_
_entity.id
_entity.type
_entity.pdbx_description
1 polymer ?
#
loop_
_entity_poly.entity_id
_entity_poly.type
_entity_poly.pdbx_seq_one_letter_code
_entity_poly.pdbx_strand_id
1 'polypeptide(L)'
;MPSALPDGEPMPEDGSLPSHALAGAGDRPLGFYLHVPYCATRCGYCDFNTYTATELRGTGGVLASRENYADTLIDEVRLARKVLGDDPRAVRTVFVGGGTPTLLPAADLVRMLAAIRDEFGLAEDAEITTEANPESVDPQYLAELRAGGFNRISFGMQSAKQHVLKVLDRTHTPGRPEACVAEARAAGFEHVNLDLIYGTPGESDDDWRASLAAALGAGPDHISAYALIVEEGTQLARRIRRGEVPMTDDDVHADRYLIADSVMAEAGYSWYEVSNWATSEAGRCLHNELYWRGADWWGAGPGAHSHVGGVRWWNVKHPGAYAAALAEGRSPGAGRELLSAEDRRVERILLELRLVDGVPLSLLAPAGLAASRKALADGLLAPGPYEAGRAVLTLRGRLLADAVVRDLVD
;
A
#
# COMPACT_ATOMS: atom_id res chain seq x y z
N MET A 1 2.41 -5.45 -6.68
CA MET A 1 3.75 -5.11 -7.22
C MET A 1 4.05 -6.02 -8.39
N PRO A 2 4.66 -5.55 -9.48
CA PRO A 2 4.92 -6.41 -10.63
C PRO A 2 5.73 -7.64 -10.22
N SER A 3 5.41 -8.79 -10.77
CA SER A 3 6.09 -10.06 -10.50
C SER A 3 7.57 -10.06 -10.92
N ALA A 4 7.93 -9.23 -11.89
CA ALA A 4 9.31 -8.98 -12.32
C ALA A 4 9.85 -7.72 -11.62
N LEU A 5 11.09 -7.82 -11.11
CA LEU A 5 11.82 -6.63 -10.64
C LEU A 5 12.24 -5.79 -11.84
N PRO A 6 12.32 -4.44 -11.71
CA PRO A 6 12.86 -3.58 -12.76
C PRO A 6 14.31 -3.96 -13.10
N ASP A 7 14.73 -3.65 -14.33
CA ASP A 7 16.14 -3.69 -14.70
C ASP A 7 16.83 -2.48 -14.07
N GLY A 8 17.63 -2.70 -13.04
CA GLY A 8 18.37 -1.67 -12.33
C GLY A 8 19.87 -1.96 -12.27
N GLU A 9 20.63 -0.98 -11.81
CA GLU A 9 22.03 -1.22 -11.47
C GLU A 9 22.16 -1.97 -10.13
N PRO A 10 23.25 -2.74 -9.90
CA PRO A 10 23.44 -3.41 -8.62
C PRO A 10 23.46 -2.43 -7.43
N MET A 11 22.82 -2.80 -6.35
CA MET A 11 22.91 -2.05 -5.08
C MET A 11 24.31 -2.23 -4.49
N PRO A 12 24.96 -1.15 -3.95
CA PRO A 12 26.20 -1.29 -3.19
C PRO A 12 26.04 -2.25 -2.00
N GLU A 13 27.08 -3.04 -1.70
CA GLU A 13 27.04 -4.03 -0.61
C GLU A 13 26.78 -3.39 0.77
N ASP A 14 27.23 -2.15 0.98
CA ASP A 14 26.99 -1.40 2.21
C ASP A 14 25.67 -0.62 2.21
N GLY A 15 24.89 -0.69 1.11
CA GLY A 15 23.62 0.01 0.93
C GLY A 15 23.76 1.51 0.70
N SER A 16 24.97 2.04 0.48
CA SER A 16 25.20 3.48 0.34
C SER A 16 24.41 4.12 -0.79
N LEU A 17 23.86 5.30 -0.50
CA LEU A 17 23.15 6.14 -1.46
C LEU A 17 24.08 7.24 -2.00
N PRO A 18 23.87 7.68 -3.26
CA PRO A 18 24.59 8.83 -3.77
C PRO A 18 24.26 10.10 -2.97
N SER A 19 25.22 11.00 -2.83
CA SER A 19 25.11 12.20 -1.97
C SER A 19 23.91 13.10 -2.30
N HIS A 20 23.49 13.13 -3.57
CA HIS A 20 22.33 13.92 -3.99
C HIS A 20 20.99 13.40 -3.42
N ALA A 21 20.90 12.11 -3.04
CA ALA A 21 19.68 11.54 -2.48
C ALA A 21 19.26 12.22 -1.16
N LEU A 22 20.25 12.63 -0.37
CA LEU A 22 20.02 13.30 0.91
C LEU A 22 19.98 14.84 0.79
N ALA A 23 20.30 15.39 -0.38
CA ALA A 23 20.21 16.83 -0.59
C ALA A 23 18.75 17.30 -0.46
N GLY A 24 18.51 18.34 0.38
CA GLY A 24 17.16 18.85 0.67
C GLY A 24 16.25 17.86 1.40
N ALA A 25 16.80 16.86 2.08
CA ALA A 25 16.02 15.85 2.78
C ALA A 25 15.06 16.47 3.82
N GLY A 26 15.47 17.53 4.51
CA GLY A 26 14.64 18.19 5.54
C GLY A 26 13.27 18.69 5.06
N ASP A 27 13.11 18.94 3.77
CA ASP A 27 11.85 19.39 3.16
C ASP A 27 10.90 18.26 2.73
N ARG A 28 11.33 17.00 2.85
CA ARG A 28 10.57 15.83 2.44
C ARG A 28 10.19 14.97 3.65
N PRO A 29 8.92 14.55 3.79
CA PRO A 29 8.57 13.61 4.85
C PRO A 29 9.29 12.27 4.66
N LEU A 30 9.59 11.59 5.77
CA LEU A 30 10.20 10.26 5.80
C LEU A 30 9.19 9.25 6.35
N GLY A 31 8.98 8.15 5.63
CA GLY A 31 8.19 7.01 6.07
C GLY A 31 9.00 5.73 6.15
N PHE A 32 8.46 4.74 6.87
CA PHE A 32 8.95 3.37 6.88
C PHE A 32 7.86 2.40 6.46
N TYR A 33 8.17 1.52 5.51
CA TYR A 33 7.35 0.37 5.17
C TYR A 33 8.04 -0.91 5.67
N LEU A 34 7.35 -1.69 6.48
CA LEU A 34 7.86 -2.96 7.01
C LEU A 34 7.11 -4.11 6.36
N HIS A 35 7.81 -4.89 5.53
CA HIS A 35 7.21 -5.98 4.76
C HIS A 35 7.29 -7.30 5.52
N VAL A 36 6.17 -7.78 6.04
CA VAL A 36 6.07 -9.12 6.66
C VAL A 36 5.67 -10.16 5.61
N PRO A 37 6.55 -11.08 5.22
CA PRO A 37 6.31 -11.95 4.06
C PRO A 37 5.45 -13.19 4.36
N TYR A 38 4.91 -13.35 5.55
CA TYR A 38 4.28 -14.60 5.98
C TYR A 38 2.77 -14.59 5.78
N CYS A 39 2.23 -15.70 5.23
CA CYS A 39 0.81 -15.97 5.15
C CYS A 39 0.49 -17.35 5.73
N ALA A 40 -0.67 -17.51 6.38
CA ALA A 40 -1.17 -18.83 6.76
C ALA A 40 -1.58 -19.61 5.49
N THR A 41 -2.30 -18.93 4.59
CA THR A 41 -2.68 -19.42 3.26
C THR A 41 -2.51 -18.26 2.27
N ARG A 42 -2.13 -18.58 1.03
CA ARG A 42 -2.02 -17.55 -0.02
C ARG A 42 -3.37 -17.41 -0.71
N CYS A 43 -3.90 -16.18 -0.78
CA CYS A 43 -5.10 -15.87 -1.55
C CYS A 43 -4.85 -16.10 -3.05
N GLY A 44 -5.88 -16.54 -3.78
CA GLY A 44 -5.75 -16.92 -5.19
C GLY A 44 -5.36 -15.79 -6.14
N TYR A 45 -5.64 -14.55 -5.76
CA TYR A 45 -5.36 -13.33 -6.54
C TYR A 45 -4.04 -12.63 -6.15
N CYS A 46 -3.42 -13.04 -5.01
CA CYS A 46 -2.30 -12.30 -4.42
C CYS A 46 -1.00 -12.50 -5.21
N ASP A 47 -0.40 -11.38 -5.65
CA ASP A 47 0.90 -11.29 -6.32
C ASP A 47 2.02 -10.79 -5.40
N PHE A 48 1.71 -10.49 -4.13
CA PHE A 48 2.68 -9.97 -3.18
C PHE A 48 3.79 -10.99 -2.89
N ASN A 49 4.96 -10.47 -2.50
CA ASN A 49 6.09 -11.29 -2.07
C ASN A 49 5.81 -11.98 -0.73
N THR A 50 4.99 -13.02 -0.77
CA THR A 50 4.51 -13.72 0.42
C THR A 50 4.81 -15.21 0.36
N TYR A 51 4.97 -15.81 1.52
CA TYR A 51 5.34 -17.23 1.67
C TYR A 51 4.50 -17.90 2.75
N THR A 52 4.03 -19.08 2.47
CA THR A 52 3.46 -19.97 3.47
C THR A 52 4.57 -20.77 4.15
N ALA A 53 4.28 -21.31 5.33
CA ALA A 53 5.22 -22.18 6.05
C ALA A 53 5.69 -23.39 5.22
N THR A 54 4.83 -23.87 4.30
CA THR A 54 5.16 -25.01 3.42
C THR A 54 6.18 -24.60 2.35
N GLU A 55 6.05 -23.40 1.78
CA GLU A 55 6.96 -22.88 0.75
C GLU A 55 8.34 -22.55 1.31
N LEU A 56 8.44 -22.19 2.59
CA LEU A 56 9.73 -21.91 3.25
C LEU A 56 10.44 -23.17 3.75
N ARG A 57 9.78 -24.33 3.80
CA ARG A 57 10.42 -25.58 4.24
C ARG A 57 11.57 -25.98 3.30
N GLY A 58 12.77 -26.03 3.84
CA GLY A 58 13.97 -26.46 3.10
C GLY A 58 14.69 -25.37 2.32
N THR A 59 14.21 -24.12 2.28
CA THR A 59 14.78 -23.05 1.44
C THR A 59 15.53 -21.95 2.19
N GLY A 60 15.55 -21.92 3.51
CA GLY A 60 16.22 -20.81 4.25
C GLY A 60 16.63 -21.16 5.68
N GLY A 61 16.36 -22.38 6.13
CA GLY A 61 16.70 -22.80 7.48
C GLY A 61 16.10 -21.92 8.58
N VAL A 62 16.80 -21.82 9.70
CA VAL A 62 16.40 -21.02 10.87
C VAL A 62 16.34 -19.51 10.55
N LEU A 63 17.14 -19.03 9.60
CA LEU A 63 17.21 -17.61 9.24
C LEU A 63 15.93 -17.07 8.57
N ALA A 64 15.13 -17.94 7.95
CA ALA A 64 13.86 -17.55 7.33
C ALA A 64 12.64 -17.75 8.27
N SER A 65 12.88 -18.07 9.55
CA SER A 65 11.82 -18.38 10.50
C SER A 65 11.10 -17.14 10.99
N ARG A 66 9.82 -17.28 11.36
CA ARG A 66 9.03 -16.21 11.95
C ARG A 66 9.56 -15.76 13.30
N GLU A 67 10.14 -16.68 14.06
CA GLU A 67 10.66 -16.45 15.41
C GLU A 67 11.83 -15.45 15.42
N ASN A 68 12.65 -15.42 14.37
CA ASN A 68 13.82 -14.53 14.26
C ASN A 68 13.56 -13.30 13.38
N TYR A 69 12.36 -13.20 12.81
CA TYR A 69 12.10 -12.19 11.79
C TYR A 69 12.22 -10.76 12.30
N ALA A 70 11.68 -10.49 13.49
CA ALA A 70 11.75 -9.14 14.07
C ALA A 70 13.19 -8.70 14.30
N ASP A 71 14.07 -9.57 14.78
CA ASP A 71 15.48 -9.25 14.98
C ASP A 71 16.18 -8.94 13.66
N THR A 72 15.94 -9.76 12.64
CA THR A 72 16.48 -9.53 11.29
C THR A 72 16.01 -8.19 10.68
N LEU A 73 14.73 -7.87 10.83
CA LEU A 73 14.20 -6.59 10.31
C LEU A 73 14.75 -5.39 11.09
N ILE A 74 14.94 -5.51 12.40
CA ILE A 74 15.57 -4.49 13.24
C ILE A 74 17.02 -4.23 12.79
N ASP A 75 17.75 -5.24 12.36
CA ASP A 75 19.10 -5.05 11.81
C ASP A 75 19.07 -4.23 10.50
N GLU A 76 18.03 -4.38 9.67
CA GLU A 76 17.85 -3.49 8.50
C GLU A 76 17.48 -2.06 8.91
N VAL A 77 16.68 -1.86 9.96
CA VAL A 77 16.39 -0.50 10.49
C VAL A 77 17.70 0.18 10.94
N ARG A 78 18.60 -0.54 11.59
CA ARG A 78 19.93 -0.04 11.97
C ARG A 78 20.80 0.26 10.75
N LEU A 79 20.74 -0.58 9.72
CA LEU A 79 21.41 -0.31 8.44
C LEU A 79 20.85 0.96 7.80
N ALA A 80 19.54 1.17 7.82
CA ALA A 80 18.91 2.39 7.33
C ALA A 80 19.48 3.63 8.06
N ARG A 81 19.60 3.58 9.40
CA ARG A 81 20.22 4.66 10.18
C ARG A 81 21.65 4.94 9.72
N LYS A 82 22.44 3.88 9.53
CA LYS A 82 23.83 4.01 9.06
C LYS A 82 23.91 4.65 7.67
N VAL A 83 23.03 4.26 6.75
CA VAL A 83 23.02 4.76 5.36
C VAL A 83 22.51 6.20 5.28
N LEU A 84 21.45 6.53 6.01
CA LEU A 84 20.89 7.88 6.04
C LEU A 84 21.73 8.86 6.89
N GLY A 85 22.67 8.35 7.69
CA GLY A 85 23.60 9.16 8.47
C GLY A 85 22.89 10.07 9.47
N ASP A 86 23.29 11.33 9.55
CA ASP A 86 22.73 12.33 10.47
C ASP A 86 21.43 12.98 9.93
N ASP A 87 20.62 12.24 9.18
CA ASP A 87 19.31 12.72 8.73
C ASP A 87 18.45 13.15 9.94
N PRO A 88 18.08 14.44 10.05
CA PRO A 88 17.40 14.96 11.24
C PRO A 88 15.89 14.68 11.25
N ARG A 89 15.36 14.08 10.19
CA ARG A 89 13.90 13.91 10.05
C ARG A 89 13.38 12.87 11.03
N ALA A 90 12.35 13.25 11.80
CA ALA A 90 11.50 12.30 12.49
C ALA A 90 10.61 11.55 11.48
N VAL A 91 10.35 10.28 11.74
CA VAL A 91 9.50 9.45 10.87
C VAL A 91 8.04 9.86 11.02
N ARG A 92 7.39 10.20 9.90
CA ARG A 92 5.99 10.63 9.83
C ARG A 92 5.02 9.46 9.74
N THR A 93 5.42 8.37 9.09
CA THR A 93 4.55 7.21 8.91
C THR A 93 5.35 5.91 9.05
N VAL A 94 4.75 4.93 9.73
CA VAL A 94 5.22 3.54 9.72
C VAL A 94 4.06 2.67 9.29
N PHE A 95 4.27 1.85 8.26
CA PHE A 95 3.26 0.94 7.74
C PHE A 95 3.80 -0.49 7.76
N VAL A 96 3.17 -1.37 8.52
CA VAL A 96 3.52 -2.79 8.56
C VAL A 96 2.52 -3.56 7.70
N GLY A 97 2.99 -4.09 6.58
CA GLY A 97 2.13 -4.74 5.58
C GLY A 97 2.77 -5.96 4.94
N GLY A 98 2.17 -6.40 3.85
CA GLY A 98 2.68 -7.47 2.99
C GLY A 98 1.83 -8.73 2.98
N GLY A 99 2.23 -9.79 3.68
CA GLY A 99 1.46 -11.03 3.81
C GLY A 99 0.35 -10.88 4.85
N THR A 100 0.67 -11.27 6.07
CA THR A 100 -0.21 -11.11 7.24
C THR A 100 0.65 -10.75 8.43
N PRO A 101 0.89 -9.45 8.68
CA PRO A 101 1.74 -9.00 9.79
C PRO A 101 1.34 -9.59 11.14
N THR A 102 0.04 -9.73 11.36
CA THR A 102 -0.55 -10.24 12.60
C THR A 102 -0.42 -11.77 12.81
N LEU A 103 0.33 -12.45 11.94
CA LEU A 103 0.86 -13.79 12.23
C LEU A 103 2.11 -13.77 13.12
N LEU A 104 2.74 -12.61 13.27
CA LEU A 104 3.79 -12.38 14.26
C LEU A 104 3.16 -12.03 15.60
N PRO A 105 3.82 -12.34 16.74
CA PRO A 105 3.40 -11.82 18.03
C PRO A 105 3.31 -10.29 18.04
N ALA A 106 2.31 -9.72 18.73
CA ALA A 106 2.19 -8.26 18.84
C ALA A 106 3.45 -7.60 19.40
N ALA A 107 4.11 -8.27 20.35
CA ALA A 107 5.38 -7.81 20.91
C ALA A 107 6.49 -7.65 19.86
N ASP A 108 6.52 -8.46 18.81
CA ASP A 108 7.51 -8.36 17.74
C ASP A 108 7.23 -7.15 16.85
N LEU A 109 5.95 -6.86 16.50
CA LEU A 109 5.56 -5.65 15.78
C LEU A 109 5.92 -4.40 16.59
N VAL A 110 5.68 -4.43 17.91
CA VAL A 110 6.03 -3.34 18.83
C VAL A 110 7.56 -3.14 18.91
N ARG A 111 8.35 -4.22 18.94
CA ARG A 111 9.84 -4.15 18.94
C ARG A 111 10.36 -3.53 17.65
N MET A 112 9.81 -3.89 16.48
CA MET A 112 10.20 -3.29 15.19
C MET A 112 9.87 -1.79 15.15
N LEU A 113 8.70 -1.38 15.63
CA LEU A 113 8.34 0.04 15.77
C LEU A 113 9.26 0.77 16.76
N ALA A 114 9.58 0.15 17.89
CA ALA A 114 10.49 0.72 18.89
C ALA A 114 11.88 0.97 18.29
N ALA A 115 12.41 0.06 17.47
CA ALA A 115 13.69 0.25 16.79
C ALA A 115 13.67 1.48 15.86
N ILE A 116 12.59 1.70 15.11
CA ILE A 116 12.45 2.90 14.27
C ILE A 116 12.42 4.17 15.15
N ARG A 117 11.63 4.14 16.22
CA ARG A 117 11.55 5.27 17.16
C ARG A 117 12.91 5.58 17.79
N ASP A 118 13.66 4.57 18.20
CA ASP A 118 14.93 4.72 18.90
C ASP A 118 16.04 5.21 17.95
N GLU A 119 16.03 4.80 16.68
CA GLU A 119 17.03 5.19 15.67
C GLU A 119 16.71 6.54 15.02
N PHE A 120 15.44 6.86 14.74
CA PHE A 120 15.05 8.02 13.93
C PHE A 120 14.17 9.04 14.67
N GLY A 121 13.53 8.65 15.79
CA GLY A 121 12.44 9.40 16.36
C GLY A 121 11.16 9.28 15.54
N LEU A 122 10.01 9.53 16.18
CA LEU A 122 8.72 9.63 15.52
C LEU A 122 8.21 11.06 15.62
N ALA A 123 7.55 11.55 14.57
CA ALA A 123 6.82 12.82 14.64
C ALA A 123 5.70 12.72 15.70
N GLU A 124 5.32 13.83 16.30
CA GLU A 124 4.30 13.85 17.37
C GLU A 124 2.94 13.29 16.88
N ASP A 125 2.62 13.55 15.62
CA ASP A 125 1.42 13.09 14.91
C ASP A 125 1.69 11.93 13.94
N ALA A 126 2.70 11.09 14.20
CA ALA A 126 3.05 9.99 13.31
C ALA A 126 1.91 8.97 13.15
N GLU A 127 1.62 8.61 11.90
CA GLU A 127 0.70 7.51 11.58
C GLU A 127 1.44 6.18 11.66
N ILE A 128 0.98 5.30 12.53
CA ILE A 128 1.55 3.96 12.74
C ILE A 128 0.49 2.92 12.42
N THR A 129 0.62 2.31 11.24
CA THR A 129 -0.37 1.40 10.67
C THR A 129 0.12 -0.05 10.67
N THR A 130 -0.79 -0.99 10.89
CA THR A 130 -0.58 -2.39 10.52
C THR A 130 -1.77 -2.95 9.75
N GLU A 131 -1.48 -3.79 8.75
CA GLU A 131 -2.47 -4.65 8.13
C GLU A 131 -2.75 -5.86 9.02
N ALA A 132 -3.99 -6.34 9.00
CA ALA A 132 -4.43 -7.49 9.77
C ALA A 132 -5.40 -8.37 8.98
N ASN A 133 -5.23 -9.68 9.12
CA ASN A 133 -6.29 -10.62 8.77
C ASN A 133 -7.28 -10.69 9.94
N PRO A 134 -8.58 -10.57 9.72
CA PRO A 134 -9.59 -10.63 10.79
C PRO A 134 -9.49 -11.87 11.68
N GLU A 135 -9.06 -13.02 11.12
CA GLU A 135 -8.89 -14.28 11.88
C GLU A 135 -7.59 -14.37 12.69
N SER A 136 -6.65 -13.43 12.52
CA SER A 136 -5.35 -13.46 13.17
C SER A 136 -5.22 -12.51 14.36
N VAL A 137 -6.30 -11.87 14.77
CA VAL A 137 -6.33 -10.92 15.88
C VAL A 137 -7.45 -11.24 16.85
N ASP A 138 -7.28 -10.83 18.08
CA ASP A 138 -8.28 -10.83 19.15
C ASP A 138 -8.18 -9.52 19.95
N PRO A 139 -9.11 -9.24 20.88
CA PRO A 139 -9.08 -8.00 21.67
C PRO A 139 -7.79 -7.78 22.48
N GLN A 140 -7.14 -8.86 22.94
CA GLN A 140 -5.87 -8.76 23.68
C GLN A 140 -4.74 -8.33 22.73
N TYR A 141 -4.63 -8.97 21.58
CA TYR A 141 -3.64 -8.64 20.55
C TYR A 141 -3.75 -7.17 20.10
N LEU A 142 -5.00 -6.70 19.86
CA LEU A 142 -5.27 -5.31 19.50
C LEU A 142 -4.87 -4.33 20.61
N ALA A 143 -5.16 -4.65 21.88
CA ALA A 143 -4.77 -3.84 23.03
C ALA A 143 -3.23 -3.76 23.17
N GLU A 144 -2.51 -4.86 22.94
CA GLU A 144 -1.04 -4.90 22.96
C GLU A 144 -0.44 -4.01 21.84
N LEU A 145 -0.97 -4.06 20.62
CA LEU A 145 -0.54 -3.19 19.53
C LEU A 145 -0.79 -1.72 19.87
N ARG A 146 -2.00 -1.39 20.36
CA ARG A 146 -2.34 0.00 20.71
C ARG A 146 -1.45 0.53 21.83
N ALA A 147 -1.19 -0.26 22.86
CA ALA A 147 -0.25 0.08 23.93
C ALA A 147 1.18 0.24 23.41
N GLY A 148 1.56 -0.48 22.37
CA GLY A 148 2.85 -0.39 21.69
C GLY A 148 3.01 0.81 20.78
N GLY A 149 1.94 1.60 20.54
CA GLY A 149 1.98 2.85 19.76
C GLY A 149 1.33 2.79 18.38
N PHE A 150 0.73 1.66 17.98
CA PHE A 150 -0.06 1.60 16.75
C PHE A 150 -1.35 2.39 16.92
N ASN A 151 -1.65 3.31 15.97
CA ASN A 151 -2.84 4.16 16.03
C ASN A 151 -3.81 3.95 14.87
N ARG A 152 -3.38 3.21 13.82
CA ARG A 152 -4.21 2.86 12.66
C ARG A 152 -4.12 1.35 12.39
N ILE A 153 -5.23 0.74 11.95
CA ILE A 153 -5.27 -0.68 11.56
C ILE A 153 -6.14 -0.87 10.31
N SER A 154 -5.69 -1.74 9.39
CA SER A 154 -6.43 -2.12 8.19
C SER A 154 -6.80 -3.60 8.22
N PHE A 155 -8.08 -3.91 8.07
CA PHE A 155 -8.58 -5.28 8.02
C PHE A 155 -8.98 -5.68 6.61
N GLY A 156 -8.42 -6.77 6.11
CA GLY A 156 -8.79 -7.34 4.82
C GLY A 156 -10.13 -8.06 4.87
N MET A 157 -11.23 -7.36 4.59
CA MET A 157 -12.59 -7.93 4.48
C MET A 157 -12.85 -8.54 3.12
N GLN A 158 -12.47 -7.87 2.06
CA GLN A 158 -12.61 -8.18 0.63
C GLN A 158 -14.08 -8.22 0.15
N SER A 159 -14.94 -9.03 0.74
CA SER A 159 -16.37 -9.12 0.43
C SER A 159 -17.16 -9.66 1.63
N ALA A 160 -18.43 -9.30 1.74
CA ALA A 160 -19.37 -9.90 2.69
C ALA A 160 -20.02 -11.20 2.16
N LYS A 161 -19.71 -11.59 0.91
CA LYS A 161 -20.35 -12.73 0.24
C LYS A 161 -19.45 -13.93 0.15
N GLN A 162 -19.88 -15.07 0.72
CA GLN A 162 -19.09 -16.29 0.79
C GLN A 162 -18.72 -16.86 -0.59
N HIS A 163 -19.60 -16.76 -1.59
CA HIS A 163 -19.29 -17.23 -2.94
C HIS A 163 -18.21 -16.37 -3.62
N VAL A 164 -18.18 -15.05 -3.35
CA VAL A 164 -17.14 -14.13 -3.82
C VAL A 164 -15.81 -14.44 -3.14
N LEU A 165 -15.81 -14.58 -1.80
CA LEU A 165 -14.61 -14.94 -1.04
C LEU A 165 -14.02 -16.28 -1.51
N LYS A 166 -14.87 -17.25 -1.85
CA LYS A 166 -14.42 -18.54 -2.38
C LYS A 166 -13.69 -18.42 -3.72
N VAL A 167 -14.08 -17.48 -4.59
CA VAL A 167 -13.36 -17.22 -5.85
C VAL A 167 -11.97 -16.64 -5.59
N LEU A 168 -11.86 -15.80 -4.57
CA LEU A 168 -10.62 -15.16 -4.13
C LEU A 168 -9.71 -16.10 -3.32
N ASP A 169 -10.12 -17.35 -3.06
CA ASP A 169 -9.46 -18.27 -2.12
C ASP A 169 -9.25 -17.62 -0.73
N ARG A 170 -10.25 -16.85 -0.30
CA ARG A 170 -10.26 -16.15 0.99
C ARG A 170 -11.30 -16.82 1.91
N THR A 171 -10.85 -17.10 3.13
CA THR A 171 -11.71 -17.66 4.16
C THR A 171 -11.66 -16.80 5.40
N HIS A 172 -12.81 -16.31 5.85
CA HIS A 172 -13.00 -15.74 7.17
C HIS A 172 -14.43 -16.00 7.64
N THR A 173 -14.61 -15.96 8.96
CA THR A 173 -15.92 -16.16 9.58
C THR A 173 -16.84 -14.99 9.21
N PRO A 174 -18.06 -15.23 8.76
CA PRO A 174 -19.02 -14.17 8.49
C PRO A 174 -19.21 -13.24 9.71
N GLY A 175 -19.14 -11.93 9.50
CA GLY A 175 -19.23 -10.92 10.55
C GLY A 175 -17.94 -10.71 11.34
N ARG A 176 -16.89 -11.47 11.09
CA ARG A 176 -15.60 -11.28 11.81
C ARG A 176 -14.92 -9.96 11.47
N PRO A 177 -14.84 -9.49 10.20
CA PRO A 177 -14.28 -8.17 9.89
C PRO A 177 -15.01 -7.04 10.62
N GLU A 178 -16.34 -7.09 10.66
CA GLU A 178 -17.17 -6.08 11.35
C GLU A 178 -16.92 -6.10 12.87
N ALA A 179 -16.79 -7.29 13.47
CA ALA A 179 -16.44 -7.44 14.87
C ALA A 179 -15.04 -6.86 15.16
N CYS A 180 -14.06 -7.07 14.26
CA CYS A 180 -12.71 -6.51 14.39
C CYS A 180 -12.71 -4.97 14.43
N VAL A 181 -13.57 -4.31 13.66
CA VAL A 181 -13.70 -2.84 13.72
C VAL A 181 -14.12 -2.40 15.13
N ALA A 182 -15.14 -3.06 15.70
CA ALA A 182 -15.60 -2.75 17.07
C ALA A 182 -14.53 -3.04 18.12
N GLU A 183 -13.83 -4.16 18.00
CA GLU A 183 -12.72 -4.54 18.89
C GLU A 183 -11.56 -3.56 18.82
N ALA A 184 -11.17 -3.11 17.61
CA ALA A 184 -10.11 -2.12 17.41
C ALA A 184 -10.49 -0.76 18.02
N ARG A 185 -11.74 -0.31 17.83
CA ARG A 185 -12.26 0.90 18.49
C ARG A 185 -12.25 0.77 20.02
N ALA A 186 -12.65 -0.37 20.54
CA ALA A 186 -12.61 -0.65 22.00
C ALA A 186 -11.17 -0.66 22.55
N ALA A 187 -10.19 -1.13 21.75
CA ALA A 187 -8.77 -1.08 22.08
C ALA A 187 -8.18 0.35 21.99
N GLY A 188 -8.91 1.32 21.40
CA GLY A 188 -8.51 2.71 21.31
C GLY A 188 -7.75 3.08 20.03
N PHE A 189 -7.86 2.29 18.95
CA PHE A 189 -7.34 2.70 17.64
C PHE A 189 -8.09 3.96 17.16
N GLU A 190 -7.30 4.94 16.71
CA GLU A 190 -7.81 6.22 16.22
C GLU A 190 -8.43 6.07 14.84
N HIS A 191 -7.79 5.26 13.98
CA HIS A 191 -8.22 5.00 12.62
C HIS A 191 -8.36 3.51 12.33
N VAL A 192 -9.48 3.14 11.71
CA VAL A 192 -9.76 1.74 11.33
C VAL A 192 -10.23 1.71 9.89
N ASN A 193 -9.55 0.89 9.07
CA ASN A 193 -9.87 0.67 7.68
C ASN A 193 -10.44 -0.73 7.43
N LEU A 194 -11.32 -0.84 6.43
CA LEU A 194 -11.70 -2.09 5.79
C LEU A 194 -11.29 -2.09 4.32
N ASP A 195 -10.57 -3.15 3.90
CA ASP A 195 -10.22 -3.35 2.50
C ASP A 195 -11.28 -4.22 1.81
N LEU A 196 -11.80 -3.73 0.69
CA LEU A 196 -12.76 -4.41 -0.16
C LEU A 196 -12.18 -4.62 -1.56
N ILE A 197 -12.63 -5.70 -2.21
CA ILE A 197 -12.29 -6.00 -3.60
C ILE A 197 -13.59 -6.14 -4.40
N TYR A 198 -13.69 -5.40 -5.50
CA TYR A 198 -14.81 -5.52 -6.43
C TYR A 198 -14.35 -6.04 -7.80
N GLY A 199 -15.30 -6.54 -8.59
CA GLY A 199 -15.02 -7.10 -9.91
C GLY A 199 -14.58 -8.57 -9.85
N THR A 200 -14.83 -9.25 -8.74
CA THR A 200 -14.58 -10.70 -8.65
C THR A 200 -15.50 -11.46 -9.62
N PRO A 201 -14.97 -12.44 -10.39
CA PRO A 201 -15.80 -13.25 -11.28
C PRO A 201 -17.02 -13.87 -10.56
N GLY A 202 -18.21 -13.65 -11.10
CA GLY A 202 -19.46 -14.15 -10.53
C GLY A 202 -20.06 -13.28 -9.41
N GLU A 203 -19.43 -12.18 -9.04
CA GLU A 203 -20.02 -11.18 -8.17
C GLU A 203 -21.07 -10.37 -8.92
N SER A 204 -22.24 -10.12 -8.33
CA SER A 204 -23.27 -9.22 -8.86
C SER A 204 -23.16 -7.83 -8.25
N ASP A 205 -23.84 -6.83 -8.84
CA ASP A 205 -23.95 -5.50 -8.26
C ASP A 205 -24.64 -5.51 -6.89
N ASP A 206 -25.60 -6.41 -6.68
CA ASP A 206 -26.26 -6.58 -5.38
C ASP A 206 -25.30 -7.17 -4.34
N ASP A 207 -24.40 -8.09 -4.73
CA ASP A 207 -23.35 -8.59 -3.85
C ASP A 207 -22.38 -7.50 -3.46
N TRP A 208 -22.00 -6.66 -4.42
CA TRP A 208 -21.12 -5.52 -4.18
C TRP A 208 -21.77 -4.49 -3.23
N ARG A 209 -23.03 -4.10 -3.50
CA ARG A 209 -23.80 -3.21 -2.61
C ARG A 209 -23.93 -3.78 -1.21
N ALA A 210 -24.15 -5.08 -1.07
CA ALA A 210 -24.24 -5.73 0.23
C ALA A 210 -22.89 -5.73 0.96
N SER A 211 -21.77 -5.87 0.26
CA SER A 211 -20.42 -5.77 0.84
C SER A 211 -20.13 -4.34 1.32
N LEU A 212 -20.49 -3.32 0.53
CA LEU A 212 -20.39 -1.91 0.93
C LEU A 212 -21.26 -1.62 2.16
N ALA A 213 -22.50 -2.10 2.17
CA ALA A 213 -23.43 -1.90 3.30
C ALA A 213 -22.92 -2.55 4.59
N ALA A 214 -22.32 -3.74 4.52
CA ALA A 214 -21.71 -4.42 5.66
C ALA A 214 -20.50 -3.64 6.18
N ALA A 215 -19.62 -3.18 5.29
CA ALA A 215 -18.46 -2.38 5.65
C ALA A 215 -18.86 -1.06 6.31
N LEU A 216 -19.80 -0.31 5.71
CA LEU A 216 -20.30 0.96 6.26
C LEU A 216 -21.03 0.74 7.60
N GLY A 217 -21.78 -0.36 7.74
CA GLY A 217 -22.47 -0.72 8.96
C GLY A 217 -21.53 -1.01 10.14
N ALA A 218 -20.30 -1.42 9.88
CA ALA A 218 -19.27 -1.60 10.90
C ALA A 218 -18.68 -0.28 11.41
N GLY A 219 -18.81 0.82 10.67
CA GLY A 219 -18.40 2.16 11.08
C GLY A 219 -16.89 2.41 11.09
N PRO A 220 -16.11 1.92 10.11
CA PRO A 220 -14.72 2.36 9.95
C PRO A 220 -14.71 3.84 9.58
N ASP A 221 -13.59 4.53 9.73
CA ASP A 221 -13.41 5.89 9.23
C ASP A 221 -12.71 5.94 7.87
N HIS A 222 -12.28 4.80 7.36
CA HIS A 222 -11.62 4.65 6.07
C HIS A 222 -12.07 3.35 5.38
N ILE A 223 -12.24 3.39 4.07
CA ILE A 223 -12.52 2.21 3.24
C ILE A 223 -11.62 2.26 2.00
N SER A 224 -10.91 1.15 1.78
CA SER A 224 -10.23 0.87 0.51
C SER A 224 -11.11 -0.02 -0.35
N ALA A 225 -11.35 0.34 -1.60
CA ALA A 225 -12.10 -0.49 -2.55
C ALA A 225 -11.30 -0.66 -3.84
N TYR A 226 -10.70 -1.83 -4.00
CA TYR A 226 -9.81 -2.15 -5.12
C TYR A 226 -10.53 -2.92 -6.21
N ALA A 227 -10.32 -2.52 -7.47
CA ALA A 227 -10.66 -3.39 -8.59
C ALA A 227 -9.81 -4.67 -8.53
N LEU A 228 -10.42 -5.82 -8.76
CA LEU A 228 -9.67 -7.06 -8.86
C LEU A 228 -8.83 -7.06 -10.15
N ILE A 229 -7.53 -6.93 -9.98
CA ILE A 229 -6.56 -7.10 -11.07
C ILE A 229 -6.09 -8.54 -11.09
N VAL A 230 -6.08 -9.15 -12.27
CA VAL A 230 -5.64 -10.54 -12.46
C VAL A 230 -4.17 -10.53 -12.89
N GLU A 231 -3.28 -10.65 -11.92
CA GLU A 231 -1.83 -10.65 -12.16
C GLU A 231 -1.35 -12.02 -12.64
N GLU A 232 -0.41 -12.03 -13.61
CA GLU A 232 0.22 -13.24 -14.10
C GLU A 232 0.95 -13.99 -12.96
N GLY A 233 0.98 -15.33 -13.06
CA GLY A 233 1.60 -16.16 -12.03
C GLY A 233 0.70 -16.48 -10.83
N THR A 234 -0.43 -15.77 -10.64
CA THR A 234 -1.40 -16.03 -9.56
C THR A 234 -2.21 -17.32 -9.82
N GLN A 235 -2.81 -17.85 -8.77
CA GLN A 235 -3.71 -19.01 -8.90
C GLN A 235 -4.96 -18.63 -9.68
N LEU A 236 -5.50 -17.44 -9.45
CA LEU A 236 -6.67 -16.91 -10.17
C LEU A 236 -6.39 -16.79 -11.67
N ALA A 237 -5.24 -16.25 -12.08
CA ALA A 237 -4.84 -16.18 -13.49
C ALA A 237 -4.79 -17.58 -14.14
N ARG A 238 -4.29 -18.58 -13.41
CA ARG A 238 -4.27 -19.98 -13.90
C ARG A 238 -5.68 -20.55 -14.06
N ARG A 239 -6.62 -20.27 -13.14
CA ARG A 239 -8.01 -20.69 -13.21
C ARG A 239 -8.75 -20.05 -14.37
N ILE A 240 -8.54 -18.75 -14.61
CA ILE A 240 -9.12 -18.03 -15.76
C ILE A 240 -8.58 -18.60 -17.07
N ARG A 241 -7.26 -18.81 -17.17
CA ARG A 241 -6.64 -19.40 -18.38
C ARG A 241 -7.16 -20.79 -18.72
N ARG A 242 -7.56 -21.58 -17.70
CA ARG A 242 -8.19 -22.90 -17.87
C ARG A 242 -9.70 -22.83 -18.15
N GLY A 243 -10.29 -21.64 -18.17
CA GLY A 243 -11.73 -21.46 -18.35
C GLY A 243 -12.60 -21.89 -17.15
N GLU A 244 -11.99 -22.05 -15.96
CA GLU A 244 -12.71 -22.42 -14.73
C GLU A 244 -13.52 -21.24 -14.14
N VAL A 245 -13.03 -20.02 -14.36
CA VAL A 245 -13.70 -18.75 -14.02
C VAL A 245 -13.57 -17.78 -15.19
N PRO A 246 -14.58 -16.95 -15.49
CA PRO A 246 -14.49 -15.94 -16.54
C PRO A 246 -13.56 -14.81 -16.13
N MET A 247 -13.06 -14.05 -17.10
CA MET A 247 -12.45 -12.74 -16.87
C MET A 247 -13.56 -11.72 -16.63
N THR A 248 -13.34 -10.79 -15.71
CA THR A 248 -14.27 -9.67 -15.51
C THR A 248 -14.01 -8.59 -16.56
N ASP A 249 -15.08 -8.00 -17.08
CA ASP A 249 -15.03 -6.92 -18.06
C ASP A 249 -14.67 -5.58 -17.40
N ASP A 250 -13.95 -4.73 -18.10
CA ASP A 250 -13.56 -3.40 -17.62
C ASP A 250 -14.77 -2.49 -17.38
N ASP A 251 -15.85 -2.62 -18.17
CA ASP A 251 -17.08 -1.86 -17.95
C ASP A 251 -17.75 -2.25 -16.63
N VAL A 252 -17.68 -3.53 -16.23
CA VAL A 252 -18.14 -3.99 -14.91
C VAL A 252 -17.31 -3.37 -13.78
N HIS A 253 -16.00 -3.26 -13.96
CA HIS A 253 -15.14 -2.58 -12.99
C HIS A 253 -15.52 -1.09 -12.86
N ALA A 254 -15.75 -0.41 -13.98
CA ALA A 254 -16.16 1.00 -14.00
C ALA A 254 -17.52 1.20 -13.31
N ASP A 255 -18.53 0.37 -13.63
CA ASP A 255 -19.85 0.45 -12.99
C ASP A 255 -19.77 0.23 -11.48
N ARG A 256 -18.96 -0.71 -11.01
CA ARG A 256 -18.79 -0.97 -9.58
C ARG A 256 -18.02 0.13 -8.87
N TYR A 257 -17.06 0.78 -9.53
CA TYR A 257 -16.44 1.98 -9.00
C TYR A 257 -17.46 3.10 -8.79
N LEU A 258 -18.37 3.32 -9.78
CA LEU A 258 -19.44 4.33 -9.66
C LEU A 258 -20.40 3.99 -8.52
N ILE A 259 -20.76 2.71 -8.34
CA ILE A 259 -21.57 2.24 -7.21
C ILE A 259 -20.86 2.57 -5.88
N ALA A 260 -19.57 2.25 -5.77
CA ALA A 260 -18.80 2.52 -4.56
C ALA A 260 -18.76 4.03 -4.25
N ASP A 261 -18.41 4.86 -5.22
CA ASP A 261 -18.31 6.31 -5.05
C ASP A 261 -19.64 6.92 -4.58
N SER A 262 -20.78 6.52 -5.21
CA SER A 262 -22.11 6.99 -4.83
C SER A 262 -22.50 6.54 -3.41
N VAL A 263 -22.36 5.25 -3.11
CA VAL A 263 -22.77 4.69 -1.80
C VAL A 263 -21.94 5.26 -0.67
N MET A 264 -20.63 5.41 -0.87
CA MET A 264 -19.73 5.99 0.13
C MET A 264 -19.98 7.49 0.32
N ALA A 265 -20.23 8.24 -0.75
CA ALA A 265 -20.57 9.67 -0.66
C ALA A 265 -21.89 9.88 0.11
N GLU A 266 -22.92 9.07 -0.13
CA GLU A 266 -24.20 9.11 0.61
C GLU A 266 -24.00 8.80 2.10
N ALA A 267 -22.99 7.98 2.44
CA ALA A 267 -22.63 7.65 3.82
C ALA A 267 -21.65 8.67 4.46
N GLY A 268 -21.29 9.77 3.75
CA GLY A 268 -20.44 10.83 4.28
C GLY A 268 -18.95 10.60 4.12
N TYR A 269 -18.54 9.62 3.33
CA TYR A 269 -17.13 9.44 2.97
C TYR A 269 -16.78 10.27 1.74
N SER A 270 -15.57 10.78 1.72
CA SER A 270 -15.01 11.52 0.60
C SER A 270 -13.87 10.74 -0.03
N TRP A 271 -13.89 10.62 -1.34
CA TRP A 271 -12.76 10.14 -2.11
C TRP A 271 -11.56 11.09 -1.96
N TYR A 272 -10.36 10.56 -1.78
CA TYR A 272 -9.15 11.38 -1.70
C TYR A 272 -8.00 10.88 -2.59
N GLU A 273 -7.96 9.59 -2.92
CA GLU A 273 -7.10 9.01 -3.96
C GLU A 273 -7.77 7.79 -4.57
N VAL A 274 -7.25 7.32 -5.72
CA VAL A 274 -7.83 6.19 -6.46
C VAL A 274 -7.83 4.95 -5.59
N SER A 275 -9.03 4.46 -5.25
CA SER A 275 -9.36 3.30 -4.41
C SER A 275 -9.64 3.60 -2.95
N ASN A 276 -9.46 4.83 -2.45
CA ASN A 276 -9.63 5.12 -1.02
C ASN A 276 -10.59 6.27 -0.72
N TRP A 277 -11.44 6.05 0.29
CA TRP A 277 -12.41 7.00 0.82
C TRP A 277 -12.28 7.11 2.33
N ALA A 278 -12.43 8.31 2.87
CA ALA A 278 -12.36 8.59 4.30
C ALA A 278 -13.49 9.51 4.75
N THR A 279 -13.89 9.41 6.01
CA THR A 279 -14.92 10.28 6.62
C THR A 279 -14.42 11.69 6.94
N SER A 280 -13.11 11.86 7.01
CA SER A 280 -12.44 13.13 7.32
C SER A 280 -11.03 13.15 6.76
N GLU A 281 -10.40 14.32 6.75
CA GLU A 281 -8.99 14.45 6.38
C GLU A 281 -8.07 13.64 7.31
N ALA A 282 -8.33 13.65 8.63
CA ALA A 282 -7.58 12.86 9.61
C ALA A 282 -7.73 11.34 9.41
N GLY A 283 -8.84 10.89 8.81
CA GLY A 283 -9.07 9.47 8.49
C GLY A 283 -8.31 8.98 7.26
N ARG A 284 -7.71 9.86 6.44
CA ARG A 284 -6.91 9.47 5.27
C ARG A 284 -5.67 8.69 5.70
N CYS A 285 -5.19 7.79 4.86
CA CYS A 285 -3.95 7.07 5.10
C CYS A 285 -2.76 7.92 4.64
N LEU A 286 -2.04 8.50 5.59
CA LEU A 286 -0.89 9.37 5.28
C LEU A 286 0.24 8.59 4.60
N HIS A 287 0.40 7.31 4.92
CA HIS A 287 1.41 6.47 4.28
C HIS A 287 1.11 6.24 2.80
N ASN A 288 -0.16 6.04 2.42
CA ASN A 288 -0.56 5.96 1.01
C ASN A 288 -0.33 7.30 0.29
N GLU A 289 -0.72 8.42 0.93
CA GLU A 289 -0.46 9.74 0.35
C GLU A 289 1.04 10.01 0.16
N LEU A 290 1.90 9.52 1.07
CA LEU A 290 3.34 9.63 0.96
C LEU A 290 3.85 9.02 -0.36
N TYR A 291 3.36 7.85 -0.76
CA TYR A 291 3.69 7.23 -2.04
C TYR A 291 3.20 8.06 -3.24
N TRP A 292 1.93 8.49 -3.20
CA TRP A 292 1.34 9.30 -4.28
C TRP A 292 2.04 10.65 -4.47
N ARG A 293 2.60 11.22 -3.41
CA ARG A 293 3.34 12.49 -3.45
C ARG A 293 4.83 12.32 -3.75
N GLY A 294 5.31 11.10 -3.98
CA GLY A 294 6.71 10.82 -4.28
C GLY A 294 7.67 11.21 -3.15
N ALA A 295 7.22 11.10 -1.89
CA ALA A 295 8.03 11.39 -0.72
C ALA A 295 9.12 10.34 -0.48
N ASP A 296 9.90 10.48 0.59
CA ASP A 296 10.94 9.52 0.95
C ASP A 296 10.39 8.42 1.86
N TRP A 297 10.76 7.16 1.58
CA TRP A 297 10.49 6.05 2.47
C TRP A 297 11.58 5.00 2.40
N TRP A 298 11.80 4.32 3.52
CA TRP A 298 12.60 3.11 3.59
C TRP A 298 11.70 1.89 3.69
N GLY A 299 11.82 0.97 2.75
CA GLY A 299 11.14 -0.33 2.79
C GLY A 299 12.07 -1.39 3.38
N ALA A 300 11.78 -1.85 4.59
CA ALA A 300 12.50 -2.93 5.23
C ALA A 300 11.76 -4.26 5.07
N GLY A 301 12.52 -5.33 4.90
CA GLY A 301 11.98 -6.67 4.69
C GLY A 301 12.21 -7.22 3.28
N PRO A 302 12.04 -8.54 3.06
CA PRO A 302 12.32 -9.20 1.79
C PRO A 302 11.36 -8.73 0.71
N GLY A 303 11.91 -8.26 -0.42
CA GLY A 303 11.14 -7.72 -1.55
C GLY A 303 10.55 -6.33 -1.32
N ALA A 304 10.84 -5.67 -0.20
CA ALA A 304 10.42 -4.30 0.03
C ALA A 304 11.12 -3.34 -0.94
N HIS A 305 10.39 -2.31 -1.37
CA HIS A 305 10.90 -1.24 -2.19
C HIS A 305 11.08 0.02 -1.35
N SER A 306 12.08 0.82 -1.69
CA SER A 306 12.42 2.08 -1.03
C SER A 306 12.57 3.20 -2.05
N HIS A 307 12.39 4.44 -1.60
CA HIS A 307 12.66 5.65 -2.37
C HIS A 307 13.22 6.74 -1.45
N VAL A 308 14.38 7.26 -1.76
CA VAL A 308 14.95 8.42 -1.06
C VAL A 308 15.60 9.36 -2.08
N GLY A 309 15.08 10.56 -2.20
CA GLY A 309 15.65 11.63 -3.01
C GLY A 309 15.83 11.30 -4.49
N GLY A 310 14.95 10.50 -5.08
CA GLY A 310 15.03 10.06 -6.47
C GLY A 310 15.91 8.83 -6.69
N VAL A 311 16.29 8.14 -5.63
CA VAL A 311 16.90 6.81 -5.71
C VAL A 311 15.87 5.79 -5.27
N ARG A 312 15.52 4.86 -6.14
CA ARG A 312 14.69 3.71 -5.81
C ARG A 312 15.54 2.46 -5.72
N TRP A 313 15.26 1.60 -4.75
CA TRP A 313 15.86 0.27 -4.67
C TRP A 313 14.88 -0.74 -4.11
N TRP A 314 15.21 -2.01 -4.26
CA TRP A 314 14.39 -3.12 -3.78
C TRP A 314 15.27 -4.20 -3.18
N ASN A 315 14.76 -4.83 -2.14
CA ASN A 315 15.42 -5.93 -1.47
C ASN A 315 15.25 -7.26 -2.21
N VAL A 316 16.15 -8.21 -1.95
CA VAL A 316 15.99 -9.60 -2.40
C VAL A 316 14.67 -10.17 -1.90
N LYS A 317 13.98 -10.93 -2.77
CA LYS A 317 12.63 -11.43 -2.46
C LYS A 317 12.62 -12.56 -1.43
N HIS A 318 13.61 -13.45 -1.46
CA HIS A 318 13.60 -14.64 -0.61
C HIS A 318 13.99 -14.31 0.84
N PRO A 319 13.16 -14.66 1.87
CA PRO A 319 13.44 -14.32 3.26
C PRO A 319 14.78 -14.84 3.79
N GLY A 320 15.19 -16.04 3.37
CA GLY A 320 16.49 -16.60 3.76
C GLY A 320 17.68 -15.84 3.17
N ALA A 321 17.60 -15.39 1.91
CA ALA A 321 18.64 -14.58 1.28
C ALA A 321 18.73 -13.19 1.92
N TYR A 322 17.58 -12.60 2.24
CA TYR A 322 17.47 -11.35 2.98
C TYR A 322 18.17 -11.43 4.34
N ALA A 323 17.82 -12.43 5.14
CA ALA A 323 18.42 -12.62 6.46
C ALA A 323 19.92 -12.93 6.40
N ALA A 324 20.36 -13.72 5.41
CA ALA A 324 21.78 -14.02 5.22
C ALA A 324 22.62 -12.77 4.90
N ALA A 325 22.12 -11.87 4.03
CA ALA A 325 22.80 -10.62 3.72
C ALA A 325 23.01 -9.76 4.97
N LEU A 326 21.96 -9.57 5.77
CA LEU A 326 22.03 -8.78 7.01
C LEU A 326 22.95 -9.43 8.07
N ALA A 327 22.91 -10.76 8.22
CA ALA A 327 23.79 -11.47 9.13
C ALA A 327 25.29 -11.34 8.75
N GLU A 328 25.58 -11.14 7.47
CA GLU A 328 26.94 -10.85 6.96
C GLU A 328 27.30 -9.36 7.02
N GLY A 329 26.41 -8.51 7.54
CA GLY A 329 26.59 -7.06 7.60
C GLY A 329 26.48 -6.35 6.24
N ARG A 330 25.87 -7.00 5.25
CA ARG A 330 25.64 -6.46 3.90
C ARG A 330 24.20 -5.98 3.73
N SER A 331 24.02 -5.03 2.82
CA SER A 331 22.68 -4.60 2.38
C SER A 331 21.93 -5.77 1.73
N PRO A 332 20.63 -5.93 2.02
CA PRO A 332 19.78 -6.90 1.32
C PRO A 332 19.31 -6.39 -0.05
N GLY A 333 19.73 -5.20 -0.49
CA GLY A 333 19.33 -4.59 -1.75
C GLY A 333 19.78 -5.43 -2.94
N ALA A 334 18.82 -5.77 -3.82
CA ALA A 334 19.08 -6.54 -5.05
C ALA A 334 19.46 -5.64 -6.23
N GLY A 335 18.87 -4.45 -6.30
CA GLY A 335 19.12 -3.49 -7.38
C GLY A 335 18.56 -2.13 -7.03
N ARG A 336 18.98 -1.12 -7.81
CA ARG A 336 18.50 0.26 -7.66
C ARG A 336 18.36 0.98 -8.99
N GLU A 337 17.57 2.05 -8.99
CA GLU A 337 17.43 3.00 -10.09
C GLU A 337 17.74 4.41 -9.59
N LEU A 338 18.38 5.20 -10.43
CA LEU A 338 18.65 6.62 -10.20
C LEU A 338 17.73 7.42 -11.12
N LEU A 339 16.70 8.03 -10.56
CA LEU A 339 15.71 8.79 -11.33
C LEU A 339 16.28 10.13 -11.76
N SER A 340 16.22 10.43 -13.05
CA SER A 340 16.53 11.75 -13.59
C SER A 340 15.48 12.79 -13.13
N ALA A 341 15.74 14.06 -13.35
CA ALA A 341 14.76 15.11 -13.09
C ALA A 341 13.49 14.94 -13.92
N GLU A 342 13.65 14.43 -15.15
CA GLU A 342 12.51 14.16 -16.04
C GLU A 342 11.70 12.96 -15.58
N ASP A 343 12.33 11.85 -15.17
CA ASP A 343 11.64 10.70 -14.62
C ASP A 343 10.79 11.11 -13.40
N ARG A 344 11.37 11.90 -12.49
CA ARG A 344 10.65 12.43 -11.32
C ARG A 344 9.49 13.33 -11.70
N ARG A 345 9.64 14.16 -12.76
CA ARG A 345 8.54 15.01 -13.27
C ARG A 345 7.39 14.14 -13.78
N VAL A 346 7.71 13.16 -14.62
CA VAL A 346 6.74 12.23 -15.20
C VAL A 346 6.03 11.44 -14.08
N GLU A 347 6.78 10.91 -13.13
CA GLU A 347 6.20 10.18 -11.98
C GLU A 347 5.27 11.06 -11.13
N ARG A 348 5.63 12.31 -10.88
CA ARG A 348 4.75 13.23 -10.17
C ARG A 348 3.42 13.44 -10.89
N ILE A 349 3.44 13.59 -12.21
CA ILE A 349 2.20 13.72 -13.00
C ILE A 349 1.38 12.42 -12.87
N LEU A 350 2.03 11.27 -13.05
CA LEU A 350 1.42 9.96 -12.99
C LEU A 350 0.77 9.68 -11.62
N LEU A 351 1.46 10.03 -10.54
CA LEU A 351 1.02 9.74 -9.17
C LEU A 351 0.04 10.80 -8.65
N GLU A 352 0.44 12.10 -8.67
CA GLU A 352 -0.35 13.17 -8.07
C GLU A 352 -1.70 13.40 -8.78
N LEU A 353 -1.82 13.08 -10.09
CA LEU A 353 -3.10 13.21 -10.80
C LEU A 353 -4.19 12.30 -10.20
N ARG A 354 -3.82 11.22 -9.53
CA ARG A 354 -4.74 10.28 -8.87
C ARG A 354 -5.19 10.72 -7.49
N LEU A 355 -4.63 11.83 -6.98
CA LEU A 355 -5.05 12.46 -5.73
C LEU A 355 -6.21 13.44 -5.97
N VAL A 356 -7.00 13.67 -4.93
CA VAL A 356 -8.06 14.71 -4.92
C VAL A 356 -7.50 16.11 -5.19
N ASP A 357 -6.24 16.36 -4.85
CA ASP A 357 -5.57 17.64 -5.09
C ASP A 357 -5.08 17.78 -6.54
N GLY A 358 -4.95 16.68 -7.28
CA GLY A 358 -4.41 16.64 -8.63
C GLY A 358 -2.99 17.20 -8.75
N VAL A 359 -2.59 17.59 -9.96
CA VAL A 359 -1.23 18.03 -10.28
C VAL A 359 -1.19 19.50 -10.71
N PRO A 360 -0.16 20.29 -10.32
CA PRO A 360 0.00 21.65 -10.82
C PRO A 360 0.22 21.68 -12.33
N LEU A 361 -0.49 22.55 -13.06
CA LEU A 361 -0.32 22.73 -14.52
C LEU A 361 1.11 23.16 -14.89
N SER A 362 1.84 23.78 -13.96
CA SER A 362 3.24 24.19 -14.16
C SER A 362 4.22 23.02 -14.33
N LEU A 363 3.82 21.80 -13.97
CA LEU A 363 4.62 20.60 -14.20
C LEU A 363 4.48 20.04 -15.62
N LEU A 364 3.45 20.48 -16.36
CA LEU A 364 3.18 19.97 -17.70
C LEU A 364 4.07 20.65 -18.73
N ALA A 365 4.63 19.88 -19.64
CA ALA A 365 5.28 20.37 -20.84
C ALA A 365 4.25 21.05 -21.78
N PRO A 366 4.67 21.84 -22.79
CA PRO A 366 3.73 22.49 -23.69
C PRO A 366 2.71 21.56 -24.36
N ALA A 367 3.09 20.34 -24.71
CA ALA A 367 2.20 19.33 -25.28
C ALA A 367 1.20 18.86 -24.22
N GLY A 368 1.63 18.52 -23.00
CA GLY A 368 0.76 18.16 -21.89
C GLY A 368 -0.22 19.28 -21.50
N LEU A 369 0.19 20.57 -21.57
CA LEU A 369 -0.71 21.70 -21.39
C LEU A 369 -1.77 21.79 -22.50
N ALA A 370 -1.43 21.43 -23.73
CA ALA A 370 -2.42 21.37 -24.81
C ALA A 370 -3.41 20.21 -24.58
N ALA A 371 -2.89 19.04 -24.19
CA ALA A 371 -3.70 17.86 -23.84
C ALA A 371 -4.61 18.13 -22.63
N SER A 372 -4.13 18.84 -21.60
CA SER A 372 -4.94 19.19 -20.44
C SER A 372 -6.14 20.06 -20.78
N ARG A 373 -5.99 21.02 -21.71
CA ARG A 373 -7.12 21.82 -22.22
C ARG A 373 -8.17 20.96 -22.93
N LYS A 374 -7.70 19.96 -23.70
CA LYS A 374 -8.60 18.99 -24.33
C LYS A 374 -9.32 18.15 -23.27
N ALA A 375 -8.60 17.60 -22.31
CA ALA A 375 -9.18 16.82 -21.22
C ALA A 375 -10.22 17.63 -20.40
N LEU A 376 -9.98 18.93 -20.20
CA LEU A 376 -10.94 19.84 -19.58
C LEU A 376 -12.20 19.99 -20.46
N ALA A 377 -12.05 20.21 -21.75
CA ALA A 377 -13.17 20.33 -22.68
C ALA A 377 -14.00 19.04 -22.80
N ASP A 378 -13.34 17.88 -22.68
CA ASP A 378 -13.95 16.55 -22.66
C ASP A 378 -14.60 16.21 -21.30
N GLY A 379 -14.53 17.11 -20.30
CA GLY A 379 -15.10 16.91 -18.95
C GLY A 379 -14.36 15.90 -18.08
N LEU A 380 -13.08 15.64 -18.38
CA LEU A 380 -12.22 14.74 -17.59
C LEU A 380 -11.49 15.47 -16.44
N LEU A 381 -11.29 16.79 -16.58
CA LEU A 381 -10.73 17.66 -15.55
C LEU A 381 -11.77 18.63 -14.99
N ALA A 382 -11.65 18.94 -13.70
CA ALA A 382 -12.57 19.84 -13.01
C ALA A 382 -12.26 21.33 -13.34
N PRO A 383 -13.26 22.14 -13.77
CA PRO A 383 -13.02 23.52 -14.22
C PRO A 383 -12.46 24.43 -13.14
N GLY A 384 -13.03 24.42 -11.93
CA GLY A 384 -12.59 25.32 -10.85
C GLY A 384 -11.12 25.13 -10.46
N PRO A 385 -10.65 23.91 -10.12
CA PRO A 385 -9.24 23.67 -9.91
C PRO A 385 -8.36 24.01 -11.12
N TYR A 386 -8.84 23.77 -12.34
CA TYR A 386 -8.09 24.08 -13.55
C TYR A 386 -7.84 25.59 -13.69
N GLU A 387 -8.83 26.43 -13.43
CA GLU A 387 -8.71 27.89 -13.38
C GLU A 387 -7.72 28.35 -12.29
N ALA A 388 -7.63 27.57 -11.20
CA ALA A 388 -6.65 27.79 -10.13
C ALA A 388 -5.26 27.19 -10.43
N GLY A 389 -5.02 26.72 -11.65
CA GLY A 389 -3.71 26.21 -12.09
C GLY A 389 -3.42 24.74 -11.74
N ARG A 390 -4.46 23.94 -11.48
CA ARG A 390 -4.31 22.50 -11.15
C ARG A 390 -5.16 21.61 -12.06
N ALA A 391 -4.59 20.51 -12.52
CA ALA A 391 -5.34 19.44 -13.20
C ALA A 391 -5.85 18.47 -12.13
N VAL A 392 -7.16 18.45 -11.89
CA VAL A 392 -7.86 17.58 -10.95
C VAL A 392 -8.89 16.76 -11.73
N LEU A 393 -8.88 15.46 -11.56
CA LEU A 393 -9.82 14.57 -12.27
C LEU A 393 -11.25 14.74 -11.77
N THR A 394 -12.20 14.79 -12.70
CA THR A 394 -13.62 14.56 -12.39
C THR A 394 -13.87 13.09 -12.11
N LEU A 395 -15.07 12.70 -11.66
CA LEU A 395 -15.46 11.29 -11.53
C LEU A 395 -15.23 10.51 -12.84
N ARG A 396 -15.63 11.09 -13.98
CA ARG A 396 -15.37 10.51 -15.31
C ARG A 396 -13.86 10.45 -15.61
N GLY A 397 -13.10 11.46 -15.21
CA GLY A 397 -11.65 11.49 -15.36
C GLY A 397 -10.97 10.41 -14.53
N ARG A 398 -11.47 10.09 -13.33
CA ARG A 398 -10.94 9.01 -12.47
C ARG A 398 -11.04 7.63 -13.14
N LEU A 399 -12.14 7.35 -13.84
CA LEU A 399 -12.31 6.11 -14.62
C LEU A 399 -11.35 6.01 -15.82
N LEU A 400 -10.85 7.13 -16.32
CA LEU A 400 -9.96 7.22 -17.46
C LEU A 400 -8.58 7.76 -17.09
N ALA A 401 -8.20 7.64 -15.81
CA ALA A 401 -6.99 8.26 -15.26
C ALA A 401 -5.72 7.91 -16.05
N ASP A 402 -5.57 6.65 -16.45
CA ASP A 402 -4.40 6.17 -17.20
C ASP A 402 -4.31 6.78 -18.61
N ALA A 403 -5.47 6.99 -19.26
CA ALA A 403 -5.51 7.67 -20.56
C ALA A 403 -5.15 9.16 -20.42
N VAL A 404 -5.72 9.83 -19.40
CA VAL A 404 -5.42 11.24 -19.12
C VAL A 404 -3.93 11.40 -18.77
N VAL A 405 -3.37 10.54 -17.93
CA VAL A 405 -1.93 10.57 -17.58
C VAL A 405 -1.06 10.46 -18.82
N ARG A 406 -1.30 9.47 -19.70
CA ARG A 406 -0.53 9.32 -20.94
C ARG A 406 -0.52 10.57 -21.79
N ASP A 407 -1.69 11.18 -21.97
CA ASP A 407 -1.81 12.42 -22.77
C ASP A 407 -1.10 13.61 -22.12
N LEU A 408 -0.96 13.64 -20.77
CA LEU A 408 -0.35 14.75 -20.05
C LEU A 408 1.19 14.67 -19.97
N VAL A 409 1.77 13.49 -20.08
CA VAL A 409 3.23 13.29 -19.95
C VAL A 409 3.96 13.41 -21.27
N ASP A 410 3.28 13.19 -22.42
CA ASP A 410 3.80 13.36 -23.78
C ASP A 410 3.82 14.84 -24.17
#